data_aec5c0eefa49b190101dc6d39625084d
#
_entry.id   aec5c0eefa49b190101dc6d39625084d
#
_cell.length_a   1.000
_cell.length_b   1.000
_cell.length_c   1.000
_cell.angle_alpha   90.00
_cell.angle_beta   90.00
_cell.angle_gamma   90.00
#
_symmetry.space_group_name_H-M   'P 1'
#
loop_
_entity.id
_entity.type
_entity.pdbx_description
1 polymer ?
#
loop_
_entity_poly.entity_id
_entity_poly.type
_entity_poly.pdbx_seq_one_letter_code
_entity_poly.pdbx_strand_id
1 'polypeptide(L)'
;MVFLNLLIICFSFIILISTSYSAKKSDYDLLLEWGKNNSLEISDKIKIEYINENNKTYYANSTIQKGEEILNIPKSIFLNIENAIALYGKKAKKFYSLFKSELNESSDFNLEQSFLSFIMYKVNKNQKSKNNKFYKYFQYLFNTYETNLDSFPIFYSLEQLNLIRQTSLGFLIDKMKKIYEEEISIYEKTLKQKKINKEDYYVFRTYSSSKSVNISGHSVIVPFLDMFEKHPTKYNLEVIASDFDIKVISTKDIFNGEKLLIKSDTLTNHNALLYFGICFEEIFDRIEKYFAPILNPKLIKNHNIDLNEDSSLGKYINEFIEIKKGNNQFYLKYMDVYKKLAKKFGMDETELSCYKLILENFYTLKEMNEQIGTFVYKVFYKQKDINNILTIVKTENNILEEKIDLMKFLIEGIESNKKQEEKDDINFDL
;
A
#
# COMPACT_ATOMS: atom_id res chain seq x y z
N MET A 1 18.57 -53.63 -44.20
CA MET A 1 17.09 -53.42 -44.12
C MET A 1 16.63 -53.13 -42.70
N VAL A 2 17.01 -53.86 -41.67
CA VAL A 2 16.56 -53.66 -40.29
C VAL A 2 16.96 -52.30 -39.72
N PHE A 3 18.14 -51.78 -40.02
CA PHE A 3 18.68 -50.47 -39.54
C PHE A 3 17.92 -49.27 -40.15
N LEU A 4 17.47 -49.37 -41.41
CA LEU A 4 16.74 -48.36 -42.09
C LEU A 4 15.31 -48.23 -41.55
N ASN A 5 14.67 -49.31 -41.18
CA ASN A 5 13.36 -49.35 -40.57
C ASN A 5 13.39 -48.77 -39.12
N LEU A 6 14.45 -49.01 -38.35
CA LEU A 6 14.62 -48.42 -37.03
C LEU A 6 14.79 -46.91 -37.11
N LEU A 7 15.55 -46.40 -38.08
CA LEU A 7 15.71 -44.96 -38.30
C LEU A 7 14.39 -44.28 -38.70
N ILE A 8 13.61 -44.90 -39.54
CA ILE A 8 12.30 -44.38 -39.93
C ILE A 8 11.32 -44.35 -38.76
N ILE A 9 11.34 -45.37 -37.89
CA ILE A 9 10.48 -45.40 -36.69
C ILE A 9 10.94 -44.33 -35.69
N CYS A 10 12.25 -44.12 -35.46
CA CYS A 10 12.76 -43.03 -34.59
C CYS A 10 12.46 -41.67 -35.14
N PHE A 11 12.58 -41.44 -36.44
CA PHE A 11 12.18 -40.18 -37.08
C PHE A 11 10.64 -39.90 -37.00
N SER A 12 9.84 -40.94 -37.18
CA SER A 12 8.40 -40.83 -37.02
C SER A 12 8.00 -40.54 -35.57
N PHE A 13 8.69 -41.12 -34.61
CA PHE A 13 8.49 -40.82 -33.17
C PHE A 13 8.92 -39.38 -32.80
N ILE A 14 10.04 -38.89 -33.34
CA ILE A 14 10.50 -37.52 -33.15
C ILE A 14 9.52 -36.52 -33.79
N ILE A 15 8.99 -36.78 -34.97
CA ILE A 15 7.99 -35.96 -35.62
C ILE A 15 6.65 -35.98 -34.83
N LEU A 16 6.24 -37.14 -34.33
CA LEU A 16 5.03 -37.27 -33.50
C LEU A 16 5.16 -36.55 -32.16
N ILE A 17 6.34 -36.55 -31.54
CA ILE A 17 6.64 -35.80 -30.31
C ILE A 17 6.68 -34.29 -30.61
N SER A 18 7.25 -33.89 -31.75
CA SER A 18 7.30 -32.47 -32.15
C SER A 18 5.94 -31.90 -32.57
N THR A 19 5.05 -32.69 -33.10
CA THR A 19 3.68 -32.25 -33.48
C THR A 19 2.68 -32.28 -32.33
N SER A 20 2.97 -33.01 -31.24
CA SER A 20 2.12 -32.99 -30.04
C SER A 20 2.50 -31.93 -29.01
N TYR A 21 3.60 -31.21 -29.19
CA TYR A 21 3.90 -30.00 -28.44
C TYR A 21 3.18 -28.79 -29.09
N SER A 22 1.87 -28.81 -29.09
CA SER A 22 1.11 -27.55 -29.12
C SER A 22 1.49 -26.82 -27.86
N ALA A 23 2.36 -25.81 -27.98
CA ALA A 23 2.77 -24.97 -26.85
C ALA A 23 1.51 -24.52 -26.13
N LYS A 24 1.32 -24.95 -24.89
CA LYS A 24 0.18 -24.55 -24.08
C LYS A 24 0.20 -23.04 -24.00
N LYS A 25 -0.86 -22.37 -24.49
CA LYS A 25 -0.97 -20.91 -24.43
C LYS A 25 -0.69 -20.47 -23.01
N SER A 26 0.13 -19.45 -22.83
CA SER A 26 0.37 -18.87 -21.51
C SER A 26 -0.93 -18.26 -20.96
N ASP A 27 -1.04 -18.12 -19.66
CA ASP A 27 -2.22 -17.49 -19.05
C ASP A 27 -2.43 -16.05 -19.57
N TYR A 28 -1.33 -15.36 -19.91
CA TYR A 28 -1.39 -14.04 -20.55
C TYR A 28 -1.96 -14.09 -21.96
N ASP A 29 -1.56 -15.07 -22.79
CA ASP A 29 -2.11 -15.21 -24.15
C ASP A 29 -3.61 -15.45 -24.11
N LEU A 30 -4.09 -16.26 -23.15
CA LEU A 30 -5.51 -16.50 -22.93
C LEU A 30 -6.25 -15.24 -22.47
N LEU A 31 -5.61 -14.42 -21.63
CA LEU A 31 -6.13 -13.14 -21.19
C LEU A 31 -6.19 -12.14 -22.35
N LEU A 32 -5.13 -12.05 -23.15
CA LEU A 32 -5.06 -11.17 -24.32
C LEU A 32 -6.14 -11.52 -25.36
N GLU A 33 -6.33 -12.80 -25.65
CA GLU A 33 -7.41 -13.27 -26.51
C GLU A 33 -8.80 -12.88 -25.96
N TRP A 34 -9.00 -13.04 -24.65
CA TRP A 34 -10.21 -12.58 -24.00
C TRP A 34 -10.40 -11.06 -24.11
N GLY A 35 -9.36 -10.27 -23.91
CA GLY A 35 -9.40 -8.82 -24.04
C GLY A 35 -9.79 -8.40 -25.47
N LYS A 36 -9.13 -8.95 -26.48
CA LYS A 36 -9.42 -8.68 -27.89
C LYS A 36 -10.86 -9.06 -28.27
N ASN A 37 -11.36 -10.19 -27.77
CA ASN A 37 -12.76 -10.60 -27.95
C ASN A 37 -13.77 -9.68 -27.26
N ASN A 38 -13.32 -8.80 -26.36
CA ASN A 38 -14.11 -7.78 -25.69
C ASN A 38 -13.70 -6.35 -26.09
N SER A 39 -13.19 -6.19 -27.32
CA SER A 39 -12.83 -4.89 -27.93
C SER A 39 -11.66 -4.16 -27.28
N LEU A 40 -10.74 -4.89 -26.63
CA LEU A 40 -9.46 -4.35 -26.23
C LEU A 40 -8.61 -4.05 -27.46
N GLU A 41 -8.10 -2.84 -27.56
CA GLU A 41 -7.07 -2.46 -28.54
C GLU A 41 -5.73 -2.33 -27.81
N ILE A 42 -4.74 -3.07 -28.28
CA ILE A 42 -3.39 -3.08 -27.72
C ILE A 42 -2.37 -3.01 -28.86
N SER A 43 -1.44 -2.08 -28.75
CA SER A 43 -0.38 -1.88 -29.76
C SER A 43 0.57 -3.09 -29.76
N ASP A 44 1.02 -3.48 -30.96
CA ASP A 44 2.07 -4.47 -31.17
C ASP A 44 3.47 -3.95 -30.76
N LYS A 45 3.56 -2.65 -30.53
CA LYS A 45 4.79 -1.98 -30.04
C LYS A 45 5.06 -2.23 -28.55
N ILE A 46 4.16 -2.92 -27.84
CA ILE A 46 4.37 -3.26 -26.43
C ILE A 46 4.44 -4.77 -26.24
N LYS A 47 5.28 -5.20 -25.32
CA LYS A 47 5.44 -6.60 -24.92
C LYS A 47 5.42 -6.73 -23.41
N ILE A 48 4.98 -7.87 -22.92
CA ILE A 48 5.17 -8.25 -21.52
C ILE A 48 6.53 -8.92 -21.37
N GLU A 49 7.29 -8.47 -20.41
CA GLU A 49 8.47 -9.17 -19.93
C GLU A 49 8.28 -9.66 -18.49
N TYR A 50 8.82 -10.83 -18.24
CA TYR A 50 8.86 -11.45 -16.94
C TYR A 50 10.13 -10.99 -16.25
N ILE A 51 10.04 -10.10 -15.25
CA ILE A 51 11.20 -9.70 -14.44
C ILE A 51 11.64 -10.88 -13.57
N ASN A 52 10.68 -11.69 -13.13
CA ASN A 52 10.83 -13.01 -12.53
C ASN A 52 9.50 -13.76 -12.72
N GLU A 53 9.39 -15.01 -12.28
CA GLU A 53 8.18 -15.85 -12.46
C GLU A 53 6.89 -15.16 -12.02
N ASN A 54 6.99 -14.14 -11.16
CA ASN A 54 5.89 -13.52 -10.45
C ASN A 54 5.72 -12.02 -10.72
N ASN A 55 6.67 -11.38 -11.39
CA ASN A 55 6.62 -9.95 -11.67
C ASN A 55 6.68 -9.70 -13.17
N LYS A 56 5.56 -9.27 -13.72
CA LYS A 56 5.37 -8.97 -15.13
C LYS A 56 5.10 -7.48 -15.29
N THR A 57 5.70 -6.87 -16.28
CA THR A 57 5.40 -5.50 -16.66
C THR A 57 5.54 -5.30 -18.15
N TYR A 58 5.04 -4.19 -18.66
CA TYR A 58 5.14 -3.85 -20.06
C TYR A 58 6.45 -3.15 -20.39
N TYR A 59 7.00 -3.50 -21.55
CA TYR A 59 8.15 -2.85 -22.19
C TYR A 59 7.83 -2.47 -23.62
N ALA A 60 8.49 -1.43 -24.12
CA ALA A 60 8.45 -1.10 -25.52
C ALA A 60 9.16 -2.19 -26.36
N ASN A 61 8.48 -2.71 -27.38
CA ASN A 61 9.02 -3.68 -28.34
C ASN A 61 9.59 -3.01 -29.60
N SER A 62 9.24 -1.76 -29.81
CA SER A 62 9.78 -0.87 -30.83
C SER A 62 9.59 0.58 -30.37
N THR A 63 10.08 1.55 -31.15
CA THR A 63 9.92 2.96 -30.80
C THR A 63 8.46 3.38 -30.80
N ILE A 64 8.03 4.00 -29.69
CA ILE A 64 6.70 4.61 -29.51
C ILE A 64 6.90 6.12 -29.53
N GLN A 65 6.16 6.83 -30.37
CA GLN A 65 6.27 8.28 -30.47
C GLN A 65 5.45 8.98 -29.39
N LYS A 66 5.87 10.18 -29.00
CA LYS A 66 5.09 11.03 -28.10
C LYS A 66 3.67 11.23 -28.62
N GLY A 67 2.68 11.05 -27.75
CA GLY A 67 1.25 11.18 -28.09
C GLY A 67 0.65 9.93 -28.71
N GLU A 68 1.42 8.87 -28.93
CA GLU A 68 0.92 7.62 -29.49
C GLU A 68 0.08 6.85 -28.45
N GLU A 69 -1.10 6.42 -28.84
CA GLU A 69 -1.97 5.55 -28.04
C GLU A 69 -1.44 4.10 -28.15
N ILE A 70 -1.17 3.49 -26.99
CA ILE A 70 -0.64 2.13 -26.92
C ILE A 70 -1.64 1.12 -26.40
N LEU A 71 -2.69 1.59 -25.72
CA LEU A 71 -3.72 0.74 -25.16
C LEU A 71 -5.04 1.50 -25.08
N ASN A 72 -6.12 0.87 -25.52
CA ASN A 72 -7.49 1.34 -25.36
C ASN A 72 -8.35 0.22 -24.73
N ILE A 73 -8.87 0.48 -23.53
CA ILE A 73 -9.59 -0.50 -22.72
C ILE A 73 -11.06 -0.07 -22.63
N PRO A 74 -12.00 -0.81 -23.20
CA PRO A 74 -13.40 -0.45 -23.14
C PRO A 74 -14.00 -0.65 -21.75
N LYS A 75 -14.88 0.24 -21.31
CA LYS A 75 -15.56 0.20 -20.00
C LYS A 75 -16.29 -1.13 -19.75
N SER A 76 -16.68 -1.81 -20.79
CA SER A 76 -17.37 -3.11 -20.70
C SER A 76 -16.56 -4.20 -20.00
N ILE A 77 -15.22 -4.07 -19.93
CA ILE A 77 -14.33 -5.01 -19.22
C ILE A 77 -13.78 -4.45 -17.90
N PHE A 78 -14.26 -3.29 -17.45
CA PHE A 78 -13.90 -2.80 -16.12
C PHE A 78 -14.57 -3.66 -15.04
N LEU A 79 -13.83 -3.99 -14.00
CA LEU A 79 -14.42 -4.56 -12.80
C LEU A 79 -14.75 -3.40 -11.85
N ASN A 80 -15.97 -2.91 -11.96
CA ASN A 80 -16.60 -1.89 -11.13
C ASN A 80 -17.85 -2.43 -10.44
N ILE A 81 -18.49 -1.63 -9.63
CA ILE A 81 -19.72 -2.02 -8.90
C ILE A 81 -20.84 -2.46 -9.86
N GLU A 82 -21.05 -1.73 -10.94
CA GLU A 82 -22.12 -2.02 -11.91
C GLU A 82 -21.94 -3.41 -12.55
N ASN A 83 -20.73 -3.68 -13.07
CA ASN A 83 -20.38 -4.96 -13.67
C ASN A 83 -20.38 -6.10 -12.64
N ALA A 84 -19.91 -5.85 -11.41
CA ALA A 84 -19.96 -6.82 -10.32
C ALA A 84 -21.40 -7.16 -9.93
N ILE A 85 -22.29 -6.18 -9.83
CA ILE A 85 -23.72 -6.41 -9.58
C ILE A 85 -24.39 -7.16 -10.76
N ALA A 86 -24.06 -6.80 -12.00
CA ALA A 86 -24.58 -7.48 -13.17
C ALA A 86 -24.20 -8.97 -13.20
N LEU A 87 -22.96 -9.29 -12.79
CA LEU A 87 -22.46 -10.67 -12.72
C LEU A 87 -23.15 -11.53 -11.67
N TYR A 88 -23.47 -10.95 -10.51
CA TYR A 88 -23.97 -11.70 -9.34
C TYR A 88 -25.47 -11.45 -9.09
N GLY A 89 -26.08 -10.53 -9.85
CA GLY A 89 -27.51 -10.28 -9.86
C GLY A 89 -28.06 -9.61 -8.60
N LYS A 90 -29.38 -9.78 -8.38
CA LYS A 90 -30.12 -9.11 -7.29
C LYS A 90 -29.50 -9.33 -5.88
N LYS A 91 -28.87 -10.49 -5.66
CA LYS A 91 -28.21 -10.79 -4.37
C LYS A 91 -27.03 -9.87 -4.11
N ALA A 92 -26.20 -9.60 -5.12
CA ALA A 92 -25.08 -8.68 -5.01
C ALA A 92 -25.53 -7.25 -4.77
N LYS A 93 -26.59 -6.79 -5.46
CA LYS A 93 -27.18 -5.47 -5.26
C LYS A 93 -27.67 -5.27 -3.82
N LYS A 94 -28.46 -6.24 -3.31
CA LYS A 94 -28.94 -6.21 -1.94
C LYS A 94 -27.78 -6.22 -0.94
N PHE A 95 -26.78 -7.04 -1.20
CA PHE A 95 -25.61 -7.14 -0.36
C PHE A 95 -24.82 -5.82 -0.33
N TYR A 96 -24.55 -5.20 -1.49
CA TYR A 96 -23.87 -3.90 -1.56
C TYR A 96 -24.61 -2.81 -0.77
N SER A 97 -25.94 -2.76 -0.89
CA SER A 97 -26.76 -1.80 -0.14
C SER A 97 -26.69 -1.98 1.38
N LEU A 98 -26.71 -3.23 1.85
CA LEU A 98 -26.56 -3.55 3.28
C LEU A 98 -25.13 -3.25 3.76
N PHE A 99 -24.14 -3.58 2.96
CA PHE A 99 -22.75 -3.31 3.26
C PHE A 99 -22.49 -1.79 3.38
N LYS A 100 -23.05 -0.99 2.45
CA LYS A 100 -22.99 0.47 2.49
C LYS A 100 -23.64 1.06 3.75
N SER A 101 -24.70 0.43 4.28
CA SER A 101 -25.38 0.90 5.49
C SER A 101 -24.67 0.53 6.80
N GLU A 102 -23.86 -0.52 6.82
CA GLU A 102 -23.17 -1.00 8.01
C GLU A 102 -21.74 -0.41 8.15
N LEU A 103 -21.04 -0.21 7.02
CA LEU A 103 -19.76 0.49 7.01
C LEU A 103 -20.00 1.99 6.98
N ASN A 104 -19.73 2.66 8.11
CA ASN A 104 -19.69 4.13 8.21
C ASN A 104 -18.42 4.68 7.52
N GLU A 105 -18.13 4.23 6.30
CA GLU A 105 -16.96 4.64 5.56
C GLU A 105 -17.12 6.05 4.99
N SER A 106 -16.07 6.85 5.12
CA SER A 106 -16.02 8.24 4.71
C SER A 106 -15.96 8.45 3.19
N SER A 107 -15.77 7.39 2.39
CA SER A 107 -15.73 7.48 0.93
C SER A 107 -16.29 6.24 0.25
N ASP A 108 -17.04 6.48 -0.81
CA ASP A 108 -17.54 5.39 -1.69
C ASP A 108 -16.37 4.59 -2.29
N PHE A 109 -15.22 5.19 -2.52
CA PHE A 109 -14.03 4.52 -3.06
C PHE A 109 -13.55 3.33 -2.22
N ASN A 110 -13.41 3.49 -0.90
CA ASN A 110 -12.98 2.40 -0.01
C ASN A 110 -14.05 1.31 0.12
N LEU A 111 -15.31 1.72 0.21
CA LEU A 111 -16.46 0.82 0.23
C LEU A 111 -16.48 -0.08 -1.01
N GLU A 112 -16.25 0.50 -2.18
CA GLU A 112 -16.24 -0.21 -3.44
C GLU A 112 -15.05 -1.15 -3.54
N GLN A 113 -13.85 -0.75 -3.09
CA GLN A 113 -12.70 -1.66 -3.02
C GLN A 113 -12.99 -2.89 -2.14
N SER A 114 -13.61 -2.69 -0.99
CA SER A 114 -13.99 -3.78 -0.09
C SER A 114 -15.01 -4.71 -0.76
N PHE A 115 -16.03 -4.16 -1.41
CA PHE A 115 -17.02 -4.95 -2.13
C PHE A 115 -16.40 -5.74 -3.29
N LEU A 116 -15.55 -5.13 -4.12
CA LEU A 116 -14.84 -5.80 -5.22
C LEU A 116 -13.96 -6.94 -4.70
N SER A 117 -13.28 -6.73 -3.57
CA SER A 117 -12.47 -7.76 -2.91
C SER A 117 -13.30 -8.98 -2.51
N PHE A 118 -14.48 -8.73 -1.95
CA PHE A 118 -15.41 -9.79 -1.61
C PHE A 118 -15.92 -10.53 -2.86
N ILE A 119 -16.22 -9.83 -3.95
CA ILE A 119 -16.62 -10.45 -5.21
C ILE A 119 -15.50 -11.37 -5.73
N MET A 120 -14.25 -10.90 -5.74
CA MET A 120 -13.08 -11.71 -6.14
C MET A 120 -12.91 -12.95 -5.26
N TYR A 121 -13.01 -12.78 -3.92
CA TYR A 121 -12.98 -13.89 -2.98
C TYR A 121 -14.07 -14.95 -3.30
N LYS A 122 -15.30 -14.52 -3.58
CA LYS A 122 -16.40 -15.43 -3.94
C LYS A 122 -16.20 -16.14 -5.27
N VAL A 123 -15.64 -15.47 -6.26
CA VAL A 123 -15.31 -16.10 -7.56
C VAL A 123 -14.26 -17.18 -7.37
N ASN A 124 -13.20 -16.88 -6.62
CA ASN A 124 -12.14 -17.85 -6.35
C ASN A 124 -12.68 -19.11 -5.65
N LYS A 125 -13.55 -18.96 -4.65
CA LYS A 125 -14.15 -20.10 -3.94
C LYS A 125 -15.14 -20.90 -4.81
N ASN A 126 -15.78 -20.26 -5.79
CA ASN A 126 -16.79 -20.88 -6.63
C ASN A 126 -16.27 -21.18 -8.05
N GLN A 127 -15.16 -21.91 -8.19
CA GLN A 127 -14.49 -22.26 -9.47
C GLN A 127 -15.43 -22.78 -10.59
N LYS A 128 -16.72 -22.94 -10.30
CA LYS A 128 -17.75 -23.45 -11.24
C LYS A 128 -18.29 -22.40 -12.23
N SER A 129 -17.88 -21.13 -12.13
CA SER A 129 -18.48 -20.08 -12.97
C SER A 129 -17.70 -19.84 -14.28
N LYS A 130 -17.39 -20.91 -15.03
CA LYS A 130 -16.76 -20.81 -16.37
C LYS A 130 -17.54 -19.90 -17.36
N ASN A 131 -18.81 -19.66 -17.10
CA ASN A 131 -19.68 -18.78 -17.89
C ASN A 131 -19.57 -17.28 -17.47
N ASN A 132 -18.74 -16.95 -16.49
CA ASN A 132 -18.54 -15.56 -16.08
C ASN A 132 -17.69 -14.83 -17.13
N LYS A 133 -18.14 -13.65 -17.56
CA LYS A 133 -17.42 -12.79 -18.52
C LYS A 133 -15.98 -12.53 -18.12
N PHE A 134 -15.70 -12.36 -16.81
CA PHE A 134 -14.38 -12.09 -16.25
C PHE A 134 -13.60 -13.35 -15.85
N TYR A 135 -14.08 -14.55 -16.18
CA TYR A 135 -13.45 -15.81 -15.75
C TYR A 135 -11.96 -15.88 -16.15
N LYS A 136 -11.63 -15.51 -17.38
CA LYS A 136 -10.25 -15.54 -17.89
C LYS A 136 -9.35 -14.55 -17.18
N TYR A 137 -9.87 -13.35 -16.91
CA TYR A 137 -9.16 -12.35 -16.14
C TYR A 137 -8.90 -12.82 -14.70
N PHE A 138 -9.91 -13.35 -14.02
CA PHE A 138 -9.72 -13.88 -12.67
C PHE A 138 -8.80 -15.08 -12.63
N GLN A 139 -8.85 -15.97 -13.61
CA GLN A 139 -7.93 -17.10 -13.72
C GLN A 139 -6.47 -16.61 -13.83
N TYR A 140 -6.22 -15.67 -14.73
CA TYR A 140 -4.91 -15.05 -14.87
C TYR A 140 -4.44 -14.41 -13.55
N LEU A 141 -5.31 -13.64 -12.93
CA LEU A 141 -5.06 -12.92 -11.71
C LEU A 141 -4.70 -13.85 -10.55
N PHE A 142 -5.49 -14.90 -10.33
CA PHE A 142 -5.26 -15.86 -9.24
C PHE A 142 -3.97 -16.65 -9.44
N ASN A 143 -3.64 -17.02 -10.67
CA ASN A 143 -2.42 -17.76 -10.97
C ASN A 143 -1.14 -16.91 -10.82
N THR A 144 -1.25 -15.58 -10.95
CA THR A 144 -0.07 -14.69 -10.93
C THR A 144 0.13 -13.95 -9.63
N TYR A 145 -0.92 -13.75 -8.83
CA TYR A 145 -0.83 -12.88 -7.65
C TYR A 145 -0.43 -13.60 -6.36
N GLU A 146 -0.80 -14.88 -6.20
CA GLU A 146 -0.52 -15.63 -4.97
C GLU A 146 0.99 -15.76 -4.63
N THR A 147 1.85 -15.52 -5.59
CA THR A 147 3.28 -15.77 -5.48
C THR A 147 4.14 -14.59 -4.99
N ASN A 148 3.54 -13.39 -4.81
CA ASN A 148 4.30 -12.17 -4.44
C ASN A 148 3.82 -11.48 -3.16
N LEU A 149 3.05 -12.16 -2.33
CA LEU A 149 2.40 -11.58 -1.16
C LEU A 149 3.37 -11.13 -0.07
N ASP A 150 4.51 -11.80 0.06
CA ASP A 150 5.49 -11.54 1.11
C ASP A 150 6.05 -10.10 1.12
N SER A 151 6.01 -9.41 -0.03
CA SER A 151 6.47 -8.01 -0.11
C SER A 151 5.47 -7.00 0.47
N PHE A 152 4.23 -7.43 0.73
CA PHE A 152 3.22 -6.55 1.31
C PHE A 152 3.23 -6.65 2.82
N PRO A 153 3.36 -5.53 3.55
CA PRO A 153 3.52 -5.54 5.00
C PRO A 153 2.40 -6.21 5.78
N ILE A 154 1.20 -6.29 5.22
CA ILE A 154 0.07 -6.97 5.86
C ILE A 154 0.32 -8.48 6.06
N PHE A 155 1.21 -9.09 5.25
CA PHE A 155 1.59 -10.50 5.31
C PHE A 155 2.93 -10.73 6.05
N TYR A 156 3.53 -9.70 6.61
CA TYR A 156 4.74 -9.84 7.39
C TYR A 156 4.54 -10.78 8.58
N SER A 157 5.55 -11.56 8.91
CA SER A 157 5.57 -12.44 10.07
C SER A 157 5.43 -11.63 11.37
N LEU A 158 5.05 -12.31 12.45
CA LEU A 158 4.95 -11.66 13.77
C LEU A 158 6.27 -11.02 14.20
N GLU A 159 7.42 -11.65 13.89
CA GLU A 159 8.75 -11.11 14.20
C GLU A 159 9.03 -9.82 13.42
N GLN A 160 8.71 -9.82 12.13
CA GLN A 160 8.83 -8.63 11.27
C GLN A 160 7.93 -7.50 11.74
N LEU A 161 6.68 -7.80 12.08
CA LEU A 161 5.74 -6.81 12.61
C LEU A 161 6.18 -6.25 13.96
N ASN A 162 6.71 -7.08 14.86
CA ASN A 162 7.22 -6.62 16.15
C ASN A 162 8.41 -5.67 16.00
N LEU A 163 9.28 -5.90 15.01
CA LEU A 163 10.42 -4.99 14.75
C LEU A 163 9.94 -3.59 14.35
N ILE A 164 8.91 -3.48 13.50
CA ILE A 164 8.43 -2.20 12.97
C ILE A 164 7.23 -1.63 13.72
N ARG A 165 6.78 -2.26 14.81
CA ARG A 165 5.52 -1.95 15.50
C ARG A 165 5.40 -0.50 15.96
N GLN A 166 6.53 0.13 16.32
CA GLN A 166 6.56 1.50 16.83
C GLN A 166 6.73 2.56 15.72
N THR A 167 6.87 2.13 14.46
CA THR A 167 6.91 3.02 13.31
C THR A 167 5.50 3.38 12.84
N SER A 168 5.38 4.44 12.03
CA SER A 168 4.14 4.74 11.31
C SER A 168 3.66 3.57 10.46
N LEU A 169 4.59 2.82 9.87
CA LEU A 169 4.26 1.65 9.06
C LEU A 169 3.55 0.58 9.92
N GLY A 170 4.07 0.27 11.10
CA GLY A 170 3.45 -0.68 12.03
C GLY A 170 2.03 -0.25 12.41
N PHE A 171 1.86 1.02 12.78
CA PHE A 171 0.54 1.60 13.06
C PHE A 171 -0.44 1.47 11.89
N LEU A 172 0.01 1.78 10.67
CA LEU A 172 -0.84 1.70 9.48
C LEU A 172 -1.23 0.27 9.13
N ILE A 173 -0.33 -0.71 9.34
CA ILE A 173 -0.62 -2.13 9.15
C ILE A 173 -1.67 -2.60 10.15
N ASP A 174 -1.54 -2.26 11.43
CA ASP A 174 -2.50 -2.65 12.46
C ASP A 174 -3.88 -2.04 12.18
N LYS A 175 -3.93 -0.76 11.77
CA LYS A 175 -5.16 -0.10 11.34
C LYS A 175 -5.79 -0.81 10.13
N MET A 176 -4.99 -1.18 9.15
CA MET A 176 -5.44 -1.86 7.95
C MET A 176 -6.02 -3.26 8.26
N LYS A 177 -5.33 -4.02 9.12
CA LYS A 177 -5.82 -5.33 9.59
C LYS A 177 -7.16 -5.19 10.31
N LYS A 178 -7.29 -4.20 11.18
CA LYS A 178 -8.54 -3.94 11.91
C LYS A 178 -9.70 -3.63 10.95
N ILE A 179 -9.49 -2.78 9.96
CA ILE A 179 -10.50 -2.48 8.92
C ILE A 179 -10.91 -3.76 8.18
N TYR A 180 -9.95 -4.59 7.76
CA TYR A 180 -10.25 -5.83 7.03
C TYR A 180 -11.00 -6.84 7.90
N GLU A 181 -10.72 -6.91 9.20
CA GLU A 181 -11.46 -7.76 10.15
C GLU A 181 -12.89 -7.27 10.37
N GLU A 182 -13.11 -5.95 10.44
CA GLU A 182 -14.44 -5.34 10.50
C GLU A 182 -15.24 -5.65 9.23
N GLU A 183 -14.63 -5.49 8.03
CA GLU A 183 -15.22 -5.85 6.76
C GLU A 183 -15.64 -7.34 6.74
N ILE A 184 -14.78 -8.26 7.15
CA ILE A 184 -15.07 -9.70 7.23
C ILE A 184 -16.25 -9.95 8.16
N SER A 185 -16.29 -9.34 9.35
CA SER A 185 -17.38 -9.49 10.32
C SER A 185 -18.73 -9.07 9.73
N ILE A 186 -18.76 -7.94 9.00
CA ILE A 186 -19.96 -7.45 8.32
C ILE A 186 -20.40 -8.44 7.22
N TYR A 187 -19.46 -8.98 6.44
CA TYR A 187 -19.76 -9.97 5.42
C TYR A 187 -20.36 -11.26 6.00
N GLU A 188 -19.77 -11.79 7.08
CA GLU A 188 -20.25 -13.00 7.74
C GLU A 188 -21.66 -12.80 8.30
N LYS A 189 -21.89 -11.69 9.01
CA LYS A 189 -23.20 -11.29 9.56
C LYS A 189 -24.26 -11.13 8.47
N THR A 190 -23.93 -10.38 7.41
CA THR A 190 -24.89 -10.02 6.35
C THR A 190 -25.31 -11.22 5.51
N LEU A 191 -24.37 -12.11 5.20
CA LEU A 191 -24.63 -13.24 4.34
C LEU A 191 -25.09 -14.49 5.08
N LYS A 192 -25.10 -14.48 6.41
CA LYS A 192 -25.39 -15.68 7.24
C LYS A 192 -24.56 -16.89 6.78
N GLN A 193 -23.34 -16.67 6.38
CA GLN A 193 -22.47 -17.69 5.77
C GLN A 193 -21.42 -18.19 6.75
N LYS A 194 -20.81 -19.33 6.38
CA LYS A 194 -19.62 -19.91 7.05
C LYS A 194 -18.51 -18.87 7.12
N LYS A 195 -17.66 -18.99 8.14
CA LYS A 195 -16.46 -18.14 8.33
C LYS A 195 -15.70 -17.90 7.03
N ILE A 196 -15.38 -16.65 6.77
CA ILE A 196 -14.47 -16.24 5.72
C ILE A 196 -13.05 -16.59 6.15
N ASN A 197 -12.25 -17.18 5.27
CA ASN A 197 -10.83 -17.33 5.51
C ASN A 197 -10.18 -15.94 5.46
N LYS A 198 -9.61 -15.49 6.57
CA LYS A 198 -9.02 -14.15 6.71
C LYS A 198 -7.85 -13.96 5.74
N GLU A 199 -6.96 -14.95 5.64
CA GLU A 199 -5.78 -14.89 4.79
C GLU A 199 -6.16 -14.74 3.31
N ASP A 200 -7.09 -15.58 2.83
CA ASP A 200 -7.61 -15.46 1.47
C ASP A 200 -8.25 -14.08 1.22
N TYR A 201 -9.04 -13.57 2.19
CA TYR A 201 -9.66 -12.26 2.04
C TYR A 201 -8.62 -11.13 1.97
N TYR A 202 -7.58 -11.20 2.80
CA TYR A 202 -6.48 -10.22 2.79
C TYR A 202 -5.78 -10.17 1.43
N VAL A 203 -5.59 -11.32 0.78
CA VAL A 203 -5.05 -11.38 -0.59
C VAL A 203 -5.88 -10.52 -1.54
N PHE A 204 -7.19 -10.76 -1.62
CA PHE A 204 -8.06 -10.02 -2.54
C PHE A 204 -8.22 -8.56 -2.16
N ARG A 205 -8.22 -8.26 -0.86
CA ARG A 205 -8.33 -6.88 -0.38
C ARG A 205 -7.07 -6.07 -0.69
N THR A 206 -5.90 -6.67 -0.51
CA THR A 206 -4.61 -6.08 -0.90
C THR A 206 -4.54 -5.89 -2.41
N TYR A 207 -4.95 -6.89 -3.19
CA TYR A 207 -5.01 -6.77 -4.63
C TYR A 207 -5.93 -5.62 -5.08
N SER A 208 -7.15 -5.57 -4.57
CA SER A 208 -8.09 -4.50 -4.89
C SER A 208 -7.51 -3.12 -4.55
N SER A 209 -6.87 -2.98 -3.39
CA SER A 209 -6.23 -1.73 -2.99
C SER A 209 -5.06 -1.33 -3.89
N SER A 210 -4.27 -2.30 -4.37
CA SER A 210 -3.08 -2.05 -5.19
C SER A 210 -3.41 -1.74 -6.65
N LYS A 211 -4.47 -2.36 -7.19
CA LYS A 211 -4.78 -2.36 -8.63
C LYS A 211 -5.95 -1.48 -9.01
N SER A 212 -6.77 -1.05 -8.05
CA SER A 212 -7.84 -0.10 -8.34
C SER A 212 -7.28 1.26 -8.75
N VAL A 213 -8.00 1.88 -9.65
CA VAL A 213 -7.83 3.29 -10.03
C VAL A 213 -9.06 4.07 -9.62
N ASN A 214 -8.88 5.35 -9.32
CA ASN A 214 -10.00 6.25 -9.02
C ASN A 214 -10.51 6.85 -10.35
N ILE A 215 -11.75 6.55 -10.70
CA ILE A 215 -12.41 7.15 -11.86
C ILE A 215 -13.65 7.88 -11.34
N SER A 216 -13.63 9.19 -11.37
CA SER A 216 -14.73 10.06 -10.91
C SER A 216 -15.24 9.75 -9.49
N GLY A 217 -14.32 9.44 -8.56
CA GLY A 217 -14.64 9.11 -7.17
C GLY A 217 -14.92 7.62 -6.91
N HIS A 218 -14.98 6.80 -7.94
CA HIS A 218 -15.28 5.37 -7.86
C HIS A 218 -14.03 4.51 -7.96
N SER A 219 -14.03 3.39 -7.24
CA SER A 219 -12.98 2.38 -7.34
C SER A 219 -13.25 1.42 -8.49
N VAL A 220 -12.30 1.33 -9.40
CA VAL A 220 -12.40 0.47 -10.58
C VAL A 220 -11.11 -0.34 -10.75
N ILE A 221 -11.22 -1.65 -10.92
CA ILE A 221 -10.10 -2.48 -11.36
C ILE A 221 -10.20 -2.60 -12.89
N VAL A 222 -9.16 -2.18 -13.56
CA VAL A 222 -9.10 -2.12 -15.02
C VAL A 222 -8.11 -3.18 -15.52
N PRO A 223 -8.60 -4.31 -16.07
CA PRO A 223 -7.75 -5.33 -16.65
C PRO A 223 -6.77 -4.73 -17.66
N PHE A 224 -5.55 -5.26 -17.73
CA PHE A 224 -4.42 -4.80 -18.52
C PHE A 224 -3.77 -3.50 -18.03
N LEU A 225 -4.53 -2.51 -17.53
CA LEU A 225 -3.95 -1.32 -16.90
C LEU A 225 -3.23 -1.68 -15.59
N ASP A 226 -3.73 -2.68 -14.87
CA ASP A 226 -3.18 -3.19 -13.63
C ASP A 226 -1.79 -3.87 -13.77
N MET A 227 -1.35 -4.11 -15.00
CA MET A 227 -0.03 -4.68 -15.32
C MET A 227 1.07 -3.63 -15.49
N PHE A 228 0.69 -2.34 -15.68
CA PHE A 228 1.68 -1.28 -15.70
C PHE A 228 2.21 -1.01 -14.30
N GLU A 229 3.50 -0.80 -14.20
CA GLU A 229 4.10 -0.31 -12.98
C GLU A 229 3.82 1.18 -12.82
N LYS A 230 3.48 1.58 -11.61
CA LYS A 230 3.25 2.98 -11.25
C LYS A 230 4.54 3.58 -10.75
N HIS A 231 4.90 4.77 -11.25
CA HIS A 231 6.08 5.49 -10.78
C HIS A 231 5.77 6.97 -10.55
N PRO A 232 6.22 7.56 -9.42
CA PRO A 232 5.85 8.93 -9.07
C PRO A 232 6.57 9.99 -9.90
N THR A 233 7.75 9.69 -10.45
CA THR A 233 8.61 10.67 -11.15
C THR A 233 9.11 10.19 -12.53
N LYS A 234 9.40 8.90 -12.69
CA LYS A 234 9.98 8.32 -13.92
C LYS A 234 8.92 7.71 -14.83
N TYR A 235 7.76 8.35 -14.96
CA TYR A 235 6.71 7.87 -15.85
C TYR A 235 6.96 8.36 -17.30
N ASN A 236 6.47 7.58 -18.24
CA ASN A 236 6.51 7.85 -19.66
C ASN A 236 5.14 7.66 -20.34
N LEU A 237 4.11 7.33 -19.53
CA LEU A 237 2.76 7.14 -19.98
C LEU A 237 1.78 7.95 -19.14
N GLU A 238 0.69 8.37 -19.78
CA GLU A 238 -0.48 9.00 -19.16
C GLU A 238 -1.71 8.14 -19.40
N VAL A 239 -2.59 8.12 -18.38
CA VAL A 239 -3.87 7.40 -18.42
C VAL A 239 -4.99 8.43 -18.56
N ILE A 240 -5.73 8.35 -19.65
CA ILE A 240 -6.88 9.22 -19.94
C ILE A 240 -8.16 8.39 -19.82
N ALA A 241 -9.01 8.72 -18.85
CA ALA A 241 -10.29 8.07 -18.66
C ALA A 241 -11.41 8.89 -19.31
N SER A 242 -12.28 8.20 -20.05
CA SER A 242 -13.53 8.73 -20.59
C SER A 242 -14.73 7.98 -20.01
N ASP A 243 -15.93 8.36 -20.40
CA ASP A 243 -17.17 7.64 -20.02
C ASP A 243 -17.24 6.23 -20.64
N PHE A 244 -16.49 5.95 -21.70
CA PHE A 244 -16.60 4.74 -22.51
C PHE A 244 -15.37 3.85 -22.45
N ASP A 245 -14.19 4.41 -22.22
CA ASP A 245 -12.90 3.73 -22.29
C ASP A 245 -11.83 4.35 -21.39
N ILE A 246 -10.72 3.65 -21.29
CA ILE A 246 -9.45 4.18 -20.78
C ILE A 246 -8.40 4.03 -21.87
N LYS A 247 -7.72 5.13 -22.16
CA LYS A 247 -6.60 5.18 -23.09
C LYS A 247 -5.29 5.36 -22.34
N VAL A 248 -4.25 4.66 -22.79
CA VAL A 248 -2.88 4.85 -22.31
C VAL A 248 -2.07 5.44 -23.44
N ILE A 249 -1.51 6.62 -23.21
CA ILE A 249 -0.84 7.43 -24.22
C ILE A 249 0.58 7.76 -23.76
N SER A 250 1.52 7.72 -24.69
CA SER A 250 2.91 8.08 -24.42
C SER A 250 3.06 9.60 -24.19
N THR A 251 3.78 10.00 -23.14
CA THR A 251 4.06 11.41 -22.81
C THR A 251 5.34 11.93 -23.45
N LYS A 252 6.19 11.03 -23.93
CA LYS A 252 7.49 11.31 -24.61
C LYS A 252 7.82 10.18 -25.57
N ASP A 253 8.83 10.36 -26.39
CA ASP A 253 9.35 9.25 -27.18
C ASP A 253 9.91 8.17 -26.25
N ILE A 254 9.58 6.91 -26.55
CA ILE A 254 10.00 5.74 -25.78
C ILE A 254 10.72 4.78 -26.73
N PHE A 255 11.92 4.38 -26.37
CA PHE A 255 12.74 3.53 -27.22
C PHE A 255 12.54 2.05 -26.93
N ASN A 256 12.89 1.20 -27.90
CA ASN A 256 12.84 -0.24 -27.76
C ASN A 256 13.59 -0.72 -26.49
N GLY A 257 12.95 -1.57 -25.68
CA GLY A 257 13.48 -2.09 -24.44
C GLY A 257 13.25 -1.19 -23.21
N GLU A 258 12.69 0.02 -23.38
CA GLU A 258 12.33 0.84 -22.23
C GLU A 258 11.09 0.30 -21.53
N LYS A 259 11.12 0.37 -20.20
CA LYS A 259 9.99 0.02 -19.33
C LYS A 259 8.87 1.03 -19.47
N LEU A 260 7.64 0.54 -19.53
CA LEU A 260 6.44 1.36 -19.64
C LEU A 260 5.87 1.63 -18.24
N LEU A 261 5.88 2.90 -17.84
CA LEU A 261 5.55 3.34 -16.49
C LEU A 261 4.42 4.38 -16.54
N ILE A 262 3.34 4.12 -15.80
CA ILE A 262 2.25 5.08 -15.65
C ILE A 262 2.50 6.01 -14.46
N LYS A 263 1.98 7.24 -14.57
CA LYS A 263 2.09 8.25 -13.51
C LYS A 263 1.32 7.85 -12.26
N SER A 264 1.91 8.10 -11.10
CA SER A 264 1.25 7.98 -9.80
C SER A 264 1.44 9.28 -9.00
N ASP A 265 0.37 10.08 -8.87
CA ASP A 265 0.46 11.42 -8.28
C ASP A 265 0.46 11.46 -6.75
N THR A 266 -0.08 10.44 -6.11
CA THR A 266 -0.36 10.45 -4.67
C THR A 266 0.48 9.47 -3.86
N LEU A 267 1.59 8.98 -4.42
CA LEU A 267 2.37 7.93 -3.78
C LEU A 267 3.32 8.52 -2.74
N THR A 268 3.09 8.22 -1.47
CA THR A 268 4.09 8.33 -0.40
C THR A 268 4.76 6.97 -0.20
N ASN A 269 5.97 6.93 0.41
CA ASN A 269 6.66 5.65 0.63
C ASN A 269 5.87 4.69 1.54
N HIS A 270 5.16 5.20 2.55
CA HIS A 270 4.27 4.37 3.38
C HIS A 270 3.14 3.74 2.55
N ASN A 271 2.44 4.54 1.74
CA ASN A 271 1.37 4.03 0.88
C ASN A 271 1.92 3.13 -0.23
N ALA A 272 3.08 3.48 -0.80
CA ALA A 272 3.73 2.67 -1.82
C ALA A 272 4.08 1.28 -1.28
N LEU A 273 4.63 1.21 -0.06
CA LEU A 273 4.94 -0.06 0.58
C LEU A 273 3.68 -0.84 0.97
N LEU A 274 2.69 -0.18 1.57
CA LEU A 274 1.44 -0.83 1.99
C LEU A 274 0.65 -1.43 0.82
N TYR A 275 0.55 -0.70 -0.30
CA TYR A 275 -0.34 -1.08 -1.41
C TYR A 275 0.38 -1.67 -2.61
N PHE A 276 1.70 -1.45 -2.76
CA PHE A 276 2.46 -1.94 -3.91
C PHE A 276 3.68 -2.78 -3.52
N GLY A 277 3.99 -2.91 -2.23
CA GLY A 277 5.13 -3.69 -1.75
C GLY A 277 6.49 -3.12 -2.17
N ILE A 278 6.60 -1.81 -2.35
CA ILE A 278 7.82 -1.12 -2.83
C ILE A 278 7.92 0.30 -2.25
N CYS A 279 9.15 0.75 -1.97
CA CYS A 279 9.47 2.16 -1.72
C CYS A 279 10.24 2.76 -2.88
N PHE A 280 10.17 4.08 -3.01
CA PHE A 280 10.88 4.85 -4.02
C PHE A 280 11.80 5.87 -3.35
N GLU A 281 13.08 5.83 -3.65
CA GLU A 281 14.04 6.80 -3.11
C GLU A 281 13.76 8.22 -3.61
N GLU A 282 13.24 8.36 -4.82
CA GLU A 282 12.98 9.65 -5.48
C GLU A 282 11.83 10.46 -4.88
N ILE A 283 10.95 9.85 -4.07
CA ILE A 283 9.83 10.57 -3.42
C ILE A 283 10.09 10.90 -1.96
N PHE A 284 11.35 10.83 -1.56
CA PHE A 284 11.79 11.09 -0.20
C PHE A 284 11.40 12.49 0.31
N ASP A 285 11.34 13.48 -0.58
CA ASP A 285 11.00 14.88 -0.25
C ASP A 285 9.50 15.20 -0.31
N ARG A 286 8.65 14.25 -0.71
CA ARG A 286 7.20 14.49 -0.71
C ARG A 286 6.67 14.59 0.72
N ILE A 287 5.64 15.43 0.89
CA ILE A 287 4.98 15.63 2.17
C ILE A 287 4.41 14.29 2.64
N GLU A 288 5.07 13.69 3.61
CA GLU A 288 4.61 12.46 4.25
C GLU A 288 4.02 12.79 5.62
N LYS A 289 3.04 12.00 6.00
CA LYS A 289 2.48 11.98 7.33
C LYS A 289 3.26 10.96 8.14
N TYR A 290 3.80 11.39 9.24
CA TYR A 290 4.38 10.53 10.25
C TYR A 290 3.37 10.35 11.39
N PHE A 291 3.13 9.11 11.78
CA PHE A 291 2.28 8.78 12.91
C PHE A 291 3.17 8.37 14.09
N ALA A 292 3.42 9.32 14.98
CA ALA A 292 4.19 9.08 16.19
C ALA A 292 3.28 8.68 17.35
N PRO A 293 3.61 7.69 18.19
CA PRO A 293 2.89 7.46 19.42
C PRO A 293 2.96 8.71 20.30
N ILE A 294 1.84 9.09 20.93
CA ILE A 294 1.80 10.22 21.87
C ILE A 294 2.77 9.99 23.00
N LEU A 295 2.88 8.77 23.46
CA LEU A 295 3.77 8.37 24.54
C LEU A 295 4.46 7.06 24.19
N ASN A 296 5.78 7.11 24.09
CA ASN A 296 6.58 5.92 23.84
C ASN A 296 6.73 5.09 25.13
N PRO A 297 6.52 3.76 25.09
CA PRO A 297 6.72 2.89 26.26
C PRO A 297 8.12 2.96 26.87
N LYS A 298 9.15 3.22 26.06
CA LYS A 298 10.53 3.39 26.55
C LYS A 298 10.66 4.64 27.39
N LEU A 299 9.98 5.73 27.02
CA LEU A 299 9.96 6.97 27.79
C LEU A 299 9.34 6.74 29.18
N ILE A 300 8.24 6.00 29.26
CA ILE A 300 7.60 5.62 30.53
C ILE A 300 8.60 4.88 31.43
N LYS A 301 9.32 3.92 30.85
CA LYS A 301 10.33 3.13 31.57
C LYS A 301 11.48 4.00 32.06
N ASN A 302 11.95 4.95 31.26
CA ASN A 302 13.03 5.86 31.62
C ASN A 302 12.68 6.73 32.84
N HIS A 303 11.40 7.07 32.99
CA HIS A 303 10.89 7.84 34.13
C HIS A 303 10.40 6.97 35.30
N ASN A 304 10.64 5.64 35.27
CA ASN A 304 10.25 4.68 36.32
C ASN A 304 8.75 4.71 36.65
N ILE A 305 7.89 4.97 35.66
CA ILE A 305 6.44 5.00 35.88
C ILE A 305 5.87 3.57 35.73
N ASP A 306 5.17 3.11 36.75
CA ASP A 306 4.46 1.82 36.70
C ASP A 306 3.10 1.96 36.02
N LEU A 307 2.96 1.32 34.85
CA LEU A 307 1.70 1.30 34.11
C LEU A 307 0.57 0.53 34.83
N ASN A 308 0.92 -0.35 35.78
CA ASN A 308 -0.07 -1.07 36.58
C ASN A 308 -0.70 -0.16 37.63
N GLU A 309 0.05 0.83 38.14
CA GLU A 309 -0.45 1.81 39.07
C GLU A 309 -1.27 2.91 38.38
N ASP A 310 -0.98 3.22 37.11
CA ASP A 310 -1.72 4.22 36.33
C ASP A 310 -2.19 3.70 34.96
N SER A 311 -3.26 2.91 34.98
CA SER A 311 -3.90 2.37 33.76
C SER A 311 -4.37 3.46 32.78
N SER A 312 -4.51 4.73 33.24
CA SER A 312 -4.92 5.84 32.38
C SER A 312 -3.86 6.24 31.36
N LEU A 313 -2.57 5.90 31.57
CA LEU A 313 -1.50 6.12 30.61
C LEU A 313 -1.54 5.15 29.43
N GLY A 314 -2.11 3.96 29.63
CA GLY A 314 -2.19 2.93 28.60
C GLY A 314 -2.88 3.40 27.31
N LYS A 315 -3.84 4.33 27.41
CA LYS A 315 -4.50 4.89 26.23
C LYS A 315 -3.54 5.70 25.35
N TYR A 316 -2.60 6.46 25.94
CA TYR A 316 -1.67 7.33 25.21
C TYR A 316 -0.55 6.56 24.51
N ILE A 317 -0.27 5.33 24.95
CA ILE A 317 0.67 4.41 24.27
C ILE A 317 0.11 3.97 22.93
N ASN A 318 -1.22 3.81 22.85
CA ASN A 318 -1.93 3.32 21.67
C ASN A 318 -2.54 4.47 20.83
N GLU A 319 -2.41 5.72 21.28
CA GLU A 319 -2.82 6.88 20.51
C GLU A 319 -1.63 7.44 19.73
N PHE A 320 -1.88 7.87 18.49
CA PHE A 320 -0.87 8.40 17.60
C PHE A 320 -1.22 9.82 17.18
N ILE A 321 -0.18 10.65 17.11
CA ILE A 321 -0.26 11.99 16.54
C ILE A 321 0.16 11.96 15.07
N GLU A 322 -0.59 12.66 14.23
CA GLU A 322 -0.24 12.87 12.84
C GLU A 322 0.68 14.09 12.74
N ILE A 323 1.91 13.87 12.33
CA ILE A 323 2.92 14.90 12.09
C ILE A 323 3.12 15.01 10.58
N LYS A 324 2.99 16.21 10.04
CA LYS A 324 3.29 16.49 8.62
C LYS A 324 4.61 17.24 8.51
N LYS A 325 5.40 16.90 7.51
CA LYS A 325 6.58 17.70 7.14
C LYS A 325 6.13 19.14 6.85
N GLY A 326 6.87 20.13 7.36
CA GLY A 326 6.54 21.56 7.22
C GLY A 326 5.40 22.08 8.10
N ASN A 327 4.66 21.23 8.84
CA ASN A 327 3.67 21.69 9.81
C ASN A 327 4.35 21.97 11.16
N ASN A 328 4.60 23.22 11.46
CA ASN A 328 5.26 23.65 12.69
C ASN A 328 4.31 23.94 13.87
N GLN A 329 3.01 23.72 13.69
CA GLN A 329 1.98 23.93 14.73
C GLN A 329 1.31 22.62 15.18
N PHE A 330 1.82 21.46 14.77
CA PHE A 330 1.21 20.16 15.10
C PHE A 330 1.03 19.96 16.61
N TYR A 331 1.96 20.46 17.43
CA TYR A 331 1.96 20.30 18.88
C TYR A 331 0.80 21.01 19.56
N LEU A 332 0.29 22.12 18.99
CA LEU A 332 -0.80 22.89 19.59
C LEU A 332 -2.04 22.03 19.80
N LYS A 333 -2.33 21.16 18.86
CA LYS A 333 -3.48 20.22 18.92
C LYS A 333 -3.39 19.25 20.12
N TYR A 334 -2.18 18.95 20.57
CA TYR A 334 -1.93 17.92 21.59
C TYR A 334 -1.43 18.51 22.90
N MET A 335 -1.34 19.84 23.03
CA MET A 335 -0.80 20.53 24.21
C MET A 335 -1.49 20.12 25.51
N ASP A 336 -2.83 20.02 25.50
CA ASP A 336 -3.60 19.61 26.70
C ASP A 336 -3.32 18.18 27.11
N VAL A 337 -3.00 17.31 26.16
CA VAL A 337 -2.57 15.93 26.45
C VAL A 337 -1.21 15.94 27.11
N TYR A 338 -0.25 16.69 26.53
CA TYR A 338 1.12 16.79 27.08
C TYR A 338 1.17 17.49 28.43
N LYS A 339 0.30 18.47 28.74
CA LYS A 339 0.15 19.03 30.10
C LYS A 339 -0.22 17.96 31.11
N LYS A 340 -1.21 17.13 30.78
CA LYS A 340 -1.62 16.01 31.66
C LYS A 340 -0.51 14.98 31.84
N LEU A 341 0.26 14.70 30.79
CA LEU A 341 1.40 13.81 30.84
C LEU A 341 2.53 14.42 31.68
N ALA A 342 2.88 15.70 31.47
CA ALA A 342 3.91 16.39 32.25
C ALA A 342 3.63 16.28 33.77
N LYS A 343 2.41 16.54 34.20
CA LYS A 343 1.98 16.35 35.59
C LYS A 343 2.22 14.93 36.10
N LYS A 344 1.88 13.91 35.30
CA LYS A 344 2.09 12.51 35.67
C LYS A 344 3.56 12.13 35.73
N PHE A 345 4.41 12.82 34.98
CA PHE A 345 5.86 12.67 35.01
C PHE A 345 6.52 13.52 36.11
N GLY A 346 5.72 14.12 37.01
CA GLY A 346 6.23 14.98 38.13
C GLY A 346 6.78 16.30 37.63
N MET A 347 6.43 16.74 36.43
CA MET A 347 6.82 18.02 35.86
C MET A 347 5.71 19.06 36.04
N ASP A 348 6.07 20.35 36.00
CA ASP A 348 5.08 21.43 35.98
C ASP A 348 4.24 21.36 34.69
N GLU A 349 2.96 21.77 34.76
CA GLU A 349 2.04 21.82 33.64
C GLU A 349 2.29 23.06 32.73
N THR A 350 3.53 23.47 32.56
CA THR A 350 3.94 24.61 31.73
C THR A 350 4.16 24.17 30.27
N GLU A 351 4.14 25.13 29.34
CA GLU A 351 4.50 24.88 27.95
C GLU A 351 5.93 24.37 27.79
N LEU A 352 6.84 24.89 28.60
CA LEU A 352 8.25 24.45 28.61
C LEU A 352 8.37 22.95 28.95
N SER A 353 7.66 22.50 29.96
CA SER A 353 7.64 21.09 30.37
C SER A 353 7.04 20.22 29.27
N CYS A 354 5.96 20.69 28.61
CA CYS A 354 5.37 19.98 27.48
C CYS A 354 6.34 19.85 26.30
N TYR A 355 7.04 20.93 25.92
CA TYR A 355 8.01 20.87 24.83
C TYR A 355 9.20 19.95 25.16
N LYS A 356 9.69 19.96 26.41
CA LYS A 356 10.73 19.04 26.86
C LYS A 356 10.28 17.58 26.76
N LEU A 357 9.06 17.28 27.17
CA LEU A 357 8.48 15.92 27.08
C LEU A 357 8.29 15.47 25.62
N ILE A 358 7.81 16.36 24.75
CA ILE A 358 7.68 16.08 23.31
C ILE A 358 9.07 15.82 22.71
N LEU A 359 10.05 16.64 23.05
CA LEU A 359 11.42 16.50 22.57
C LEU A 359 12.03 15.16 22.99
N GLU A 360 11.88 14.78 24.25
CA GLU A 360 12.36 13.49 24.78
C GLU A 360 11.69 12.31 24.10
N ASN A 361 10.38 12.41 23.84
CA ASN A 361 9.64 11.38 23.08
C ASN A 361 10.19 11.23 21.65
N PHE A 362 10.50 12.33 20.98
CA PHE A 362 11.06 12.29 19.62
C PHE A 362 12.48 11.73 19.57
N TYR A 363 13.32 12.04 20.53
CA TYR A 363 14.64 11.40 20.64
C TYR A 363 14.53 9.89 20.87
N THR A 364 13.61 9.48 21.72
CA THR A 364 13.37 8.06 21.98
C THR A 364 12.88 7.33 20.71
N LEU A 365 12.01 7.95 19.94
CA LEU A 365 11.52 7.39 18.65
C LEU A 365 12.67 7.30 17.63
N LYS A 366 13.50 8.34 17.53
CA LYS A 366 14.66 8.33 16.63
C LYS A 366 15.64 7.20 16.98
N GLU A 367 15.96 7.04 18.26
CA GLU A 367 16.82 5.95 18.74
C GLU A 367 16.22 4.56 18.40
N MET A 368 14.91 4.40 18.54
CA MET A 368 14.23 3.15 18.14
C MET A 368 14.33 2.89 16.64
N ASN A 369 14.13 3.91 15.81
CA ASN A 369 14.31 3.81 14.37
C ASN A 369 15.75 3.41 13.98
N GLU A 370 16.74 3.93 14.66
CA GLU A 370 18.14 3.51 14.46
C GLU A 370 18.37 2.05 14.85
N GLN A 371 17.72 1.57 15.93
CA GLN A 371 17.75 0.15 16.29
C GLN A 371 17.10 -0.73 15.22
N ILE A 372 15.97 -0.29 14.63
CA ILE A 372 15.35 -1.01 13.50
C ILE A 372 16.36 -1.16 12.36
N GLY A 373 17.08 -0.07 12.00
CA GLY A 373 18.11 -0.11 10.97
C GLY A 373 19.20 -1.16 11.25
N THR A 374 19.52 -1.40 12.52
CA THR A 374 20.51 -2.41 12.93
C THR A 374 19.95 -3.84 12.86
N PHE A 375 18.69 -4.02 13.27
CA PHE A 375 18.10 -5.37 13.39
C PHE A 375 17.39 -5.85 12.13
N VAL A 376 17.06 -4.97 11.18
CA VAL A 376 16.32 -5.34 9.96
C VAL A 376 16.98 -6.48 9.19
N TYR A 377 18.31 -6.52 9.13
CA TYR A 377 19.06 -7.58 8.45
C TYR A 377 18.96 -8.95 9.11
N LYS A 378 18.53 -9.01 10.39
CA LYS A 378 18.35 -10.29 11.11
C LYS A 378 16.95 -10.86 10.92
N VAL A 379 15.97 -10.02 10.60
CA VAL A 379 14.55 -10.38 10.57
C VAL A 379 14.00 -10.46 9.14
N PHE A 380 14.56 -9.66 8.23
CA PHE A 380 14.18 -9.66 6.83
C PHE A 380 15.27 -10.33 5.98
N TYR A 381 14.87 -11.29 5.14
CA TYR A 381 15.83 -12.06 4.33
C TYR A 381 15.95 -11.58 2.89
N LYS A 382 14.93 -10.88 2.38
CA LYS A 382 14.93 -10.34 1.02
C LYS A 382 15.52 -8.93 1.02
N GLN A 383 16.56 -8.69 0.21
CA GLN A 383 17.22 -7.39 0.14
C GLN A 383 16.24 -6.26 -0.21
N LYS A 384 15.22 -6.54 -1.05
CA LYS A 384 14.17 -5.58 -1.39
C LYS A 384 13.40 -5.11 -0.15
N ASP A 385 13.00 -6.03 0.73
CA ASP A 385 12.22 -5.71 1.91
C ASP A 385 13.06 -4.95 2.93
N ILE A 386 14.35 -5.33 3.08
CA ILE A 386 15.32 -4.59 3.89
C ILE A 386 15.42 -3.14 3.40
N ASN A 387 15.63 -2.93 2.11
CA ASN A 387 15.73 -1.59 1.53
C ASN A 387 14.45 -0.79 1.72
N ASN A 388 13.28 -1.42 1.57
CA ASN A 388 11.99 -0.78 1.82
C ASN A 388 11.87 -0.29 3.27
N ILE A 389 12.18 -1.13 4.25
CA ILE A 389 12.11 -0.75 5.67
C ILE A 389 13.14 0.35 6.00
N LEU A 390 14.36 0.25 5.48
CA LEU A 390 15.37 1.30 5.68
C LEU A 390 14.94 2.64 5.07
N THR A 391 14.27 2.62 3.92
CA THR A 391 13.71 3.83 3.29
C THR A 391 12.63 4.45 4.17
N ILE A 392 11.72 3.65 4.75
CA ILE A 392 10.70 4.13 5.69
C ILE A 392 11.36 4.76 6.92
N VAL A 393 12.28 4.04 7.57
CA VAL A 393 12.99 4.52 8.77
C VAL A 393 13.73 5.83 8.50
N LYS A 394 14.40 5.94 7.35
CA LYS A 394 15.09 7.16 6.94
C LYS A 394 14.10 8.32 6.73
N THR A 395 12.96 8.07 6.08
CA THR A 395 11.90 9.07 5.88
C THR A 395 11.36 9.58 7.22
N GLU A 396 11.06 8.65 8.14
CA GLU A 396 10.55 8.99 9.47
C GLU A 396 11.58 9.79 10.29
N ASN A 397 12.87 9.40 10.26
CA ASN A 397 13.93 10.09 10.95
C ASN A 397 14.11 11.53 10.46
N ASN A 398 13.98 11.79 9.17
CA ASN A 398 14.05 13.16 8.64
C ASN A 398 12.93 14.05 9.18
N ILE A 399 11.71 13.50 9.31
CA ILE A 399 10.60 14.24 9.90
C ILE A 399 10.85 14.49 11.40
N LEU A 400 11.35 13.49 12.11
CA LEU A 400 11.69 13.62 13.53
C LEU A 400 12.78 14.66 13.74
N GLU A 401 13.83 14.70 12.93
CA GLU A 401 14.91 15.70 13.01
C GLU A 401 14.38 17.12 12.86
N GLU A 402 13.54 17.37 11.84
CA GLU A 402 12.88 18.67 11.66
C GLU A 402 12.08 19.08 12.92
N LYS A 403 11.37 18.13 13.55
CA LYS A 403 10.55 18.43 14.72
C LYS A 403 11.37 18.53 16.02
N ILE A 404 12.46 17.80 16.13
CA ILE A 404 13.44 17.93 17.21
C ILE A 404 14.03 19.35 17.21
N ASP A 405 14.44 19.84 16.05
CA ASP A 405 15.00 21.18 15.90
C ASP A 405 13.98 22.28 16.23
N LEU A 406 12.72 22.09 15.80
CA LEU A 406 11.63 22.97 16.19
C LEU A 406 11.42 23.00 17.72
N MET A 407 11.39 21.84 18.38
CA MET A 407 11.19 21.79 19.84
C MET A 407 12.34 22.45 20.59
N LYS A 408 13.59 22.25 20.16
CA LYS A 408 14.75 22.94 20.71
C LYS A 408 14.61 24.46 20.60
N PHE A 409 14.26 24.95 19.41
CA PHE A 409 14.05 26.38 19.17
C PHE A 409 12.98 26.98 20.10
N LEU A 410 11.87 26.29 20.29
CA LEU A 410 10.80 26.74 21.19
C LEU A 410 11.25 26.75 22.67
N ILE A 411 11.96 25.72 23.08
CA ILE A 411 12.53 25.63 24.45
C ILE A 411 13.51 26.77 24.69
N GLU A 412 14.47 26.99 23.81
CA GLU A 412 15.49 28.07 23.91
C GLU A 412 14.84 29.46 23.96
N GLY A 413 13.77 29.67 23.16
CA GLY A 413 13.02 30.93 23.20
C GLY A 413 12.39 31.22 24.54
N ILE A 414 11.73 30.22 25.17
CA ILE A 414 11.13 30.41 26.50
C ILE A 414 12.18 30.58 27.57
N GLU A 415 13.27 29.82 27.57
CA GLU A 415 14.33 29.90 28.55
C GLU A 415 15.10 31.24 28.46
N SER A 416 15.25 31.76 27.23
CA SER A 416 15.89 33.09 27.03
C SER A 416 15.01 34.22 27.55
N ASN A 417 13.69 34.17 27.32
CA ASN A 417 12.77 35.18 27.83
C ASN A 417 12.74 35.20 29.37
N LYS A 418 12.69 34.03 30.02
CA LYS A 418 12.76 33.94 31.50
C LYS A 418 14.03 34.57 32.06
N LYS A 419 15.19 34.31 31.44
CA LYS A 419 16.46 34.89 31.86
C LYS A 419 16.47 36.42 31.67
N GLN A 420 15.76 36.96 30.72
CA GLN A 420 15.65 38.41 30.52
C GLN A 420 14.74 39.03 31.58
N GLU A 421 13.58 38.42 31.86
CA GLU A 421 12.67 38.85 32.93
C GLU A 421 13.35 38.86 34.29
N GLU A 422 14.07 37.79 34.63
CA GLU A 422 14.87 37.74 35.90
C GLU A 422 15.92 38.84 36.00
N LYS A 423 16.55 39.25 34.89
CA LYS A 423 17.51 40.35 34.88
C LYS A 423 16.86 41.72 35.01
N ASP A 424 15.70 41.87 34.39
CA ASP A 424 14.95 43.13 34.44
C ASP A 424 14.38 43.37 35.86
N ASP A 425 13.88 42.29 36.53
CA ASP A 425 13.45 42.35 37.93
C ASP A 425 14.58 42.71 38.89
N ILE A 426 15.81 42.19 38.71
CA ILE A 426 16.97 42.53 39.54
C ILE A 426 17.40 43.99 39.34
N ASN A 427 17.20 44.58 38.18
CA ASN A 427 17.53 45.99 37.92
C ASN A 427 16.46 46.95 38.42
N PHE A 428 15.26 46.49 38.78
CA PHE A 428 14.21 47.34 39.40
C PHE A 428 14.36 47.46 40.93
N ASP A 429 15.08 46.54 41.58
CA ASP A 429 15.29 46.50 43.01
C ASP A 429 16.61 47.20 43.45
N LEU A 430 17.35 47.84 42.51
CA LEU A 430 18.52 48.68 42.75
C LEU A 430 18.25 50.14 42.44
#